data_c325eef69feab6b646bbf72ab52c4c33
#
_entry.id   c325eef69feab6b646bbf72ab52c4c33
#
_cell.length_a   1.000
_cell.length_b   1.000
_cell.length_c   1.000
_cell.angle_alpha   90.00
_cell.angle_beta   90.00
_cell.angle_gamma   90.00
#
_symmetry.space_group_name_H-M   'P 1'
#
loop_
_entity.id
_entity.type
_entity.pdbx_description
1 polymer ?
#
loop_
_entity_poly.entity_id
_entity_poly.type
_entity_poly.pdbx_seq_one_letter_code
_entity_poly.pdbx_strand_id
1 'polypeptide(L)'
;MGAFCIYPDEYRPRQPKNTPLFRLLDCHYDEFRNVYEERFSKRYGYWRPITDEVVEKYLKCGDPHYGFARIRCSECGAEYLGAFSCKCRGFCQSCSKRKSLNLAIFLEEELFRPVPHRHWVWSVPKMLRLHFLHHRKLLPKLCRCAWGSLTMFVHEALDRRDVFPGGILVTQTFGGMANWNPHVHALITDTCRDRQGGQSGIARP
;
A
#
# COMPACT_ATOMS: atom_id res chain seq x y z
N MET A 1 19.18 -1.67 -19.16
CA MET A 1 17.90 -2.20 -18.63
C MET A 1 17.84 -3.67 -18.99
N GLY A 2 18.22 -4.55 -18.07
CA GLY A 2 18.15 -5.99 -18.30
C GLY A 2 16.70 -6.44 -18.25
N ALA A 3 16.15 -6.92 -19.36
CA ALA A 3 14.86 -7.56 -19.37
C ALA A 3 14.91 -8.80 -18.44
N PHE A 4 14.12 -8.81 -17.38
CA PHE A 4 13.92 -9.99 -16.56
C PHE A 4 13.20 -11.04 -17.41
N CYS A 5 13.98 -11.90 -18.06
CA CYS A 5 13.45 -13.09 -18.71
C CYS A 5 13.09 -14.07 -17.58
N ILE A 6 11.82 -14.09 -17.19
CA ILE A 6 11.30 -15.11 -16.25
C ILE A 6 11.36 -16.43 -17.01
N TYR A 7 12.26 -17.32 -16.60
CA TYR A 7 12.34 -18.67 -17.18
C TYR A 7 10.98 -19.37 -17.03
N PRO A 8 10.47 -20.05 -18.06
CA PRO A 8 9.18 -20.73 -18.03
C PRO A 8 9.01 -21.69 -16.85
N ASP A 9 10.11 -22.28 -16.41
CA ASP A 9 10.14 -23.25 -15.30
C ASP A 9 9.91 -22.65 -13.92
N GLU A 10 10.00 -21.30 -13.77
CA GLU A 10 9.80 -20.61 -12.51
C GLU A 10 8.40 -19.98 -12.39
N TYR A 11 7.63 -19.90 -13.46
CA TYR A 11 6.29 -19.34 -13.39
C TYR A 11 5.31 -20.28 -12.69
N ARG A 12 4.88 -19.91 -11.49
CA ARG A 12 3.83 -20.62 -10.75
C ARG A 12 2.52 -19.84 -10.84
N PRO A 13 1.51 -20.37 -11.55
CA PRO A 13 0.19 -19.74 -11.62
C PRO A 13 -0.39 -19.52 -10.23
N ARG A 14 -1.05 -18.39 -10.05
CA ARG A 14 -1.77 -18.13 -8.80
C ARG A 14 -2.93 -19.10 -8.66
N GLN A 15 -3.15 -19.57 -7.44
CA GLN A 15 -4.28 -20.43 -7.09
C GLN A 15 -5.20 -19.70 -6.10
N PRO A 16 -5.95 -18.67 -6.54
CA PRO A 16 -6.76 -17.84 -5.64
C PRO A 16 -7.82 -18.65 -4.89
N LYS A 17 -8.40 -19.67 -5.52
CA LYS A 17 -9.44 -20.52 -4.94
C LYS A 17 -8.97 -21.34 -3.73
N ASN A 18 -7.67 -21.52 -3.55
CA ASN A 18 -7.11 -22.27 -2.44
C ASN A 18 -6.96 -21.44 -1.13
N THR A 19 -7.24 -20.16 -1.17
CA THR A 19 -7.11 -19.32 0.04
C THR A 19 -8.34 -19.46 0.95
N PRO A 20 -8.15 -19.46 2.28
CA PRO A 20 -9.28 -19.50 3.22
C PRO A 20 -10.29 -18.36 3.01
N LEU A 21 -9.80 -17.15 2.71
CA LEU A 21 -10.67 -15.99 2.44
C LEU A 21 -11.52 -16.22 1.18
N PHE A 22 -10.96 -16.82 0.13
CA PHE A 22 -11.73 -17.12 -1.07
C PHE A 22 -12.88 -18.07 -0.74
N ARG A 23 -12.58 -19.19 -0.08
CA ARG A 23 -13.59 -20.18 0.29
C ARG A 23 -14.69 -19.60 1.19
N LEU A 24 -14.30 -18.76 2.15
CA LEU A 24 -15.25 -18.09 3.04
C LEU A 24 -16.24 -17.23 2.25
N LEU A 25 -15.74 -16.42 1.33
CA LEU A 25 -16.58 -15.52 0.54
C LEU A 25 -17.40 -16.28 -0.50
N ASP A 26 -16.81 -17.26 -1.17
CA ASP A 26 -17.50 -18.08 -2.17
C ASP A 26 -18.68 -18.84 -1.57
N CYS A 27 -18.52 -19.37 -0.34
CA CYS A 27 -19.56 -20.16 0.32
C CYS A 27 -20.60 -19.34 1.11
N HIS A 28 -20.23 -18.20 1.68
CA HIS A 28 -21.03 -17.54 2.71
C HIS A 28 -21.39 -16.10 2.41
N TYR A 29 -20.88 -15.51 1.32
CA TYR A 29 -21.09 -14.09 1.07
C TYR A 29 -22.55 -13.73 0.84
N ASP A 30 -23.26 -14.53 0.06
CA ASP A 30 -24.67 -14.26 -0.28
C ASP A 30 -25.56 -14.37 0.97
N GLU A 31 -25.33 -15.38 1.80
CA GLU A 31 -26.03 -15.50 3.09
C GLU A 31 -25.77 -14.30 4.00
N PHE A 32 -24.50 -13.92 4.15
CA PHE A 32 -24.13 -12.75 4.94
C PHE A 32 -24.78 -11.47 4.40
N ARG A 33 -24.79 -11.29 3.09
CA ARG A 33 -25.40 -10.13 2.43
C ARG A 33 -26.90 -10.05 2.74
N ASN A 34 -27.60 -11.17 2.70
CA ASN A 34 -29.05 -11.25 2.92
C ASN A 34 -29.44 -10.91 4.37
N VAL A 35 -28.63 -11.31 5.35
CA VAL A 35 -28.92 -11.06 6.77
C VAL A 35 -28.31 -9.76 7.30
N TYR A 36 -27.57 -9.02 6.49
CA TYR A 36 -26.79 -7.88 6.96
C TYR A 36 -27.66 -6.77 7.57
N GLU A 37 -28.71 -6.35 6.86
CA GLU A 37 -29.57 -5.25 7.31
C GLU A 37 -30.21 -5.56 8.66
N GLU A 38 -30.68 -6.78 8.87
CA GLU A 38 -31.31 -7.20 10.12
C GLU A 38 -30.32 -7.32 11.29
N ARG A 39 -29.16 -7.98 11.05
CA ARG A 39 -28.24 -8.37 12.13
C ARG A 39 -27.13 -7.39 12.38
N PHE A 40 -26.69 -6.66 11.37
CA PHE A 40 -25.44 -5.91 11.43
C PHE A 40 -25.56 -4.41 11.18
N SER A 41 -26.64 -3.93 10.53
CA SER A 41 -26.78 -2.53 10.14
C SER A 41 -26.78 -1.56 11.32
N LYS A 42 -27.38 -1.95 12.45
CA LYS A 42 -27.40 -1.14 13.69
C LYS A 42 -26.00 -0.87 14.25
N ARG A 43 -25.06 -1.80 14.08
CA ARG A 43 -23.71 -1.71 14.62
C ARG A 43 -22.71 -1.13 13.63
N TYR A 44 -22.84 -1.47 12.34
CA TYR A 44 -21.84 -1.16 11.32
C TYR A 44 -22.34 -0.18 10.25
N GLY A 45 -23.58 0.27 10.35
CA GLY A 45 -24.21 1.19 9.41
C GLY A 45 -24.82 0.47 8.20
N TYR A 46 -25.36 1.24 7.27
CA TYR A 46 -26.00 0.73 6.07
C TYR A 46 -25.03 -0.02 5.16
N TRP A 47 -25.57 -0.96 4.39
CA TRP A 47 -24.80 -1.69 3.38
C TRP A 47 -24.23 -0.75 2.32
N ARG A 48 -22.97 -0.94 1.98
CA ARG A 48 -22.30 -0.14 0.96
C ARG A 48 -22.17 -0.95 -0.33
N PRO A 49 -22.73 -0.50 -1.45
CA PRO A 49 -22.67 -1.24 -2.73
C PRO A 49 -21.27 -1.58 -3.19
N ILE A 50 -20.27 -0.75 -2.85
CA ILE A 50 -18.86 -1.03 -3.13
C ILE A 50 -18.39 -2.38 -2.57
N THR A 51 -19.04 -2.89 -1.52
CA THR A 51 -18.69 -4.19 -0.93
C THR A 51 -18.98 -5.32 -1.90
N ASP A 52 -20.17 -5.30 -2.54
CA ASP A 52 -20.55 -6.28 -3.55
C ASP A 52 -19.56 -6.25 -4.71
N GLU A 53 -19.23 -5.06 -5.22
CA GLU A 53 -18.28 -4.88 -6.32
C GLU A 53 -16.87 -5.41 -6.00
N VAL A 54 -16.39 -5.16 -4.78
CA VAL A 54 -15.07 -5.62 -4.33
C VAL A 54 -15.02 -7.13 -4.19
N VAL A 55 -16.05 -7.75 -3.61
CA VAL A 55 -16.12 -9.20 -3.44
C VAL A 55 -16.24 -9.90 -4.79
N GLU A 56 -17.11 -9.42 -5.67
CA GLU A 56 -17.26 -9.97 -7.02
C GLU A 56 -15.93 -9.92 -7.80
N LYS A 57 -15.26 -8.78 -7.79
CA LYS A 57 -13.94 -8.64 -8.41
C LYS A 57 -12.90 -9.58 -7.78
N TYR A 58 -12.95 -9.76 -6.47
CA TYR A 58 -12.04 -10.65 -5.75
C TYR A 58 -12.23 -12.11 -6.14
N LEU A 59 -13.49 -12.59 -6.21
CA LEU A 59 -13.82 -13.96 -6.59
C LEU A 59 -13.39 -14.29 -8.05
N LYS A 60 -13.36 -13.29 -8.92
CA LYS A 60 -12.88 -13.41 -10.31
C LYS A 60 -11.36 -13.26 -10.45
N CYS A 61 -10.65 -12.90 -9.37
CA CYS A 61 -9.24 -12.52 -9.42
C CYS A 61 -8.31 -13.69 -9.75
N GLY A 62 -7.61 -13.60 -10.87
CA GLY A 62 -6.60 -14.60 -11.26
C GLY A 62 -7.19 -15.90 -11.82
N ASP A 63 -8.47 -15.93 -12.12
CA ASP A 63 -9.13 -17.02 -12.80
C ASP A 63 -9.15 -16.74 -14.31
N PRO A 64 -8.53 -17.57 -15.16
CA PRO A 64 -8.48 -17.36 -16.61
C PRO A 64 -9.85 -17.37 -17.28
N HIS A 65 -10.88 -17.98 -16.68
CA HIS A 65 -12.26 -17.98 -17.21
C HIS A 65 -12.87 -16.57 -17.30
N TYR A 66 -12.37 -15.64 -16.44
CA TYR A 66 -12.80 -14.24 -16.45
C TYR A 66 -11.87 -13.33 -17.25
N GLY A 67 -10.99 -13.93 -18.06
CA GLY A 67 -10.11 -13.24 -18.97
C GLY A 67 -8.63 -13.32 -18.60
N PHE A 68 -7.82 -13.25 -19.63
CA PHE A 68 -6.36 -13.29 -19.52
C PHE A 68 -5.72 -12.49 -20.66
N ALA A 69 -4.45 -12.15 -20.47
CA ALA A 69 -3.59 -11.62 -21.51
C ALA A 69 -2.53 -12.66 -21.89
N ARG A 70 -2.29 -12.84 -23.17
CA ARG A 70 -1.14 -13.59 -23.67
C ARG A 70 0.06 -12.65 -23.67
N ILE A 71 1.08 -13.01 -22.91
CA ILE A 71 2.31 -12.24 -22.77
C ILE A 71 3.43 -13.02 -23.46
N ARG A 72 4.09 -12.36 -24.41
CA ARG A 72 5.20 -12.94 -25.18
C ARG A 72 6.44 -12.11 -25.01
N CYS A 73 7.56 -12.75 -24.75
CA CYS A 73 8.85 -12.11 -24.75
C CYS A 73 9.32 -11.84 -26.20
N SER A 74 9.67 -10.60 -26.50
CA SER A 74 10.15 -10.20 -27.82
C SER A 74 11.54 -10.78 -28.18
N GLU A 75 12.34 -11.10 -27.18
CA GLU A 75 13.73 -11.57 -27.35
C GLU A 75 13.80 -13.08 -27.49
N CYS A 76 13.21 -13.83 -26.55
CA CYS A 76 13.32 -15.30 -26.51
C CYS A 76 12.07 -16.04 -27.02
N GLY A 77 10.96 -15.31 -27.32
CA GLY A 77 9.71 -15.90 -27.80
C GLY A 77 8.92 -16.67 -26.74
N ALA A 78 9.40 -16.77 -25.50
CA ALA A 78 8.66 -17.43 -24.43
C ALA A 78 7.30 -16.76 -24.18
N GLU A 79 6.29 -17.57 -23.95
CA GLU A 79 4.91 -17.10 -23.76
C GLU A 79 4.29 -17.65 -22.48
N TYR A 80 3.44 -16.82 -21.86
CA TYR A 80 2.59 -17.29 -20.76
C TYR A 80 1.25 -16.56 -20.76
N LEU A 81 0.25 -17.18 -20.13
CA LEU A 81 -1.09 -16.61 -19.97
C LEU A 81 -1.18 -15.94 -18.59
N GLY A 82 -1.33 -14.63 -18.60
CA GLY A 82 -1.53 -13.82 -17.40
C GLY A 82 -2.99 -13.59 -17.11
N ALA A 83 -3.62 -14.32 -16.19
CA ALA A 83 -5.00 -14.07 -15.80
C ALA A 83 -5.18 -12.66 -15.18
N PHE A 84 -6.31 -12.02 -15.48
CA PHE A 84 -6.59 -10.67 -14.99
C PHE A 84 -6.70 -10.63 -13.47
N SER A 85 -6.29 -9.52 -12.88
CA SER A 85 -6.28 -9.31 -11.44
C SER A 85 -7.32 -8.27 -11.03
N CYS A 86 -7.94 -8.43 -9.87
CA CYS A 86 -8.98 -7.53 -9.36
C CYS A 86 -8.47 -6.14 -9.00
N LYS A 87 -7.17 -5.97 -8.80
CA LYS A 87 -6.53 -4.73 -8.33
C LYS A 87 -7.11 -4.15 -7.02
N CYS A 88 -7.94 -4.92 -6.30
CA CYS A 88 -8.55 -4.52 -5.03
C CYS A 88 -7.50 -4.52 -3.92
N ARG A 89 -6.90 -3.35 -3.71
CA ARG A 89 -5.85 -3.14 -2.71
C ARG A 89 -6.44 -3.20 -1.30
N GLY A 90 -5.72 -3.83 -0.39
CA GLY A 90 -6.15 -3.95 1.01
C GLY A 90 -7.17 -5.07 1.25
N PHE A 91 -7.79 -5.61 0.20
CA PHE A 91 -8.71 -6.73 0.28
C PHE A 91 -8.09 -8.01 -0.29
N CYS A 92 -7.72 -8.00 -1.56
CA CYS A 92 -7.04 -9.12 -2.20
C CYS A 92 -5.57 -9.18 -1.79
N GLN A 93 -5.20 -10.15 -0.97
CA GLN A 93 -3.82 -10.32 -0.47
C GLN A 93 -2.81 -10.51 -1.61
N SER A 94 -3.16 -11.28 -2.63
CA SER A 94 -2.30 -11.53 -3.79
C SER A 94 -2.00 -10.25 -4.58
N CYS A 95 -3.03 -9.41 -4.82
CA CYS A 95 -2.85 -8.13 -5.50
C CYS A 95 -2.08 -7.11 -4.65
N SER A 96 -2.33 -7.09 -3.33
CA SER A 96 -1.59 -6.25 -2.38
C SER A 96 -0.11 -6.63 -2.33
N LYS A 97 0.20 -7.91 -2.17
CA LYS A 97 1.58 -8.41 -2.11
C LYS A 97 2.35 -8.09 -3.39
N ARG A 98 1.77 -8.36 -4.56
CA ARG A 98 2.42 -8.04 -5.85
C ARG A 98 2.74 -6.54 -5.95
N LYS A 99 1.80 -5.70 -5.57
CA LYS A 99 2.01 -4.25 -5.63
C LYS A 99 3.07 -3.78 -4.64
N SER A 100 3.05 -4.30 -3.42
CA SER A 100 4.06 -3.97 -2.40
C SER A 100 5.45 -4.40 -2.85
N LEU A 101 5.59 -5.59 -3.45
CA LEU A 101 6.85 -6.06 -3.98
C LEU A 101 7.37 -5.18 -5.12
N ASN A 102 6.52 -4.86 -6.10
CA ASN A 102 6.91 -3.97 -7.20
C ASN A 102 7.33 -2.58 -6.70
N LEU A 103 6.61 -2.07 -5.68
CA LEU A 103 7.00 -0.80 -5.06
C LEU A 103 8.33 -0.91 -4.33
N ALA A 104 8.58 -2.01 -3.59
CA ALA A 104 9.82 -2.22 -2.88
C ALA A 104 11.02 -2.27 -3.84
N ILE A 105 10.91 -3.02 -4.95
CA ILE A 105 11.94 -3.08 -6.00
C ILE A 105 12.19 -1.69 -6.59
N PHE A 106 11.14 -0.97 -6.97
CA PHE A 106 11.28 0.40 -7.50
C PHE A 106 11.97 1.34 -6.51
N LEU A 107 11.62 1.25 -5.22
CA LEU A 107 12.22 2.08 -4.19
C LEU A 107 13.71 1.76 -4.00
N GLU A 108 14.07 0.47 -4.03
CA GLU A 108 15.43 -0.01 -3.82
C GLU A 108 16.33 0.30 -5.02
N GLU A 109 15.86 0.02 -6.24
CA GLU A 109 16.67 0.11 -7.44
C GLU A 109 16.74 1.53 -8.02
N GLU A 110 15.64 2.29 -7.95
CA GLU A 110 15.53 3.56 -8.68
C GLU A 110 15.53 4.79 -7.77
N LEU A 111 15.06 4.67 -6.55
CA LEU A 111 14.80 5.87 -5.75
C LEU A 111 15.70 6.00 -4.53
N PHE A 112 15.95 4.93 -3.81
CA PHE A 112 16.76 5.00 -2.61
C PHE A 112 18.25 5.05 -2.94
N ARG A 113 18.94 5.91 -2.21
CA ARG A 113 20.41 5.93 -2.22
C ARG A 113 20.93 4.92 -1.20
N PRO A 114 22.17 4.42 -1.38
CA PRO A 114 22.80 3.50 -0.44
C PRO A 114 23.24 4.23 0.85
N VAL A 115 22.28 4.80 1.56
CA VAL A 115 22.47 5.46 2.86
C VAL A 115 21.50 4.85 3.86
N PRO A 116 21.82 4.86 5.17
CA PRO A 116 20.88 4.39 6.19
C PRO A 116 19.56 5.15 6.16
N HIS A 117 18.48 4.45 6.43
CA HIS A 117 17.13 4.99 6.50
C HIS A 117 16.52 4.70 7.87
N ARG A 118 15.68 5.62 8.34
CA ARG A 118 14.87 5.45 9.57
C ARG A 118 13.40 5.42 9.25
N HIS A 119 12.70 4.55 9.97
CA HIS A 119 11.24 4.48 9.92
C HIS A 119 10.64 5.35 11.04
N TRP A 120 9.84 6.34 10.64
CA TRP A 120 9.11 7.24 11.53
C TRP A 120 7.62 7.04 11.40
N VAL A 121 6.89 7.24 12.49
CA VAL A 121 5.43 7.10 12.51
C VAL A 121 4.83 8.31 13.24
N TRP A 122 3.93 9.02 12.57
CA TRP A 122 3.11 10.07 13.17
C TRP A 122 1.68 9.57 13.30
N SER A 123 1.17 9.48 14.51
CA SER A 123 -0.21 9.07 14.78
C SER A 123 -1.08 10.26 15.18
N VAL A 124 -2.37 10.16 14.85
CA VAL A 124 -3.37 11.14 15.20
C VAL A 124 -4.04 10.75 16.53
N PRO A 125 -4.19 11.67 17.49
CA PRO A 125 -4.96 11.44 18.72
C PRO A 125 -6.35 10.91 18.44
N LYS A 126 -6.85 10.01 19.28
CA LYS A 126 -8.14 9.31 19.08
C LYS A 126 -9.30 10.27 18.80
N MET A 127 -9.38 11.38 19.54
CA MET A 127 -10.43 12.38 19.41
C MET A 127 -10.50 13.04 18.03
N LEU A 128 -9.37 13.16 17.33
CA LEU A 128 -9.31 13.77 16.00
C LEU A 128 -9.55 12.78 14.86
N ARG A 129 -9.51 11.48 15.11
CA ARG A 129 -9.59 10.45 14.04
C ARG A 129 -10.90 10.49 13.26
N LEU A 130 -12.01 10.83 13.93
CA LEU A 130 -13.31 10.97 13.29
C LEU A 130 -13.36 12.10 12.25
N HIS A 131 -12.65 13.19 12.47
CA HIS A 131 -12.54 14.26 11.49
C HIS A 131 -11.91 13.75 10.19
N PHE A 132 -10.88 12.93 10.26
CA PHE A 132 -10.24 12.33 9.08
C PHE A 132 -11.12 11.27 8.40
N LEU A 133 -12.03 10.61 9.14
CA LEU A 133 -12.98 9.66 8.58
C LEU A 133 -14.01 10.38 7.69
N HIS A 134 -14.56 11.49 8.18
CA HIS A 134 -15.59 12.24 7.48
C HIS A 134 -15.00 13.20 6.43
N HIS A 135 -13.80 13.70 6.64
CA HIS A 135 -13.11 14.64 5.76
C HIS A 135 -11.80 14.09 5.22
N ARG A 136 -11.87 13.11 4.34
CA ARG A 136 -10.69 12.44 3.78
C ARG A 136 -9.70 13.35 3.07
N LYS A 137 -10.12 14.54 2.63
CA LYS A 137 -9.24 15.59 2.10
C LYS A 137 -8.20 16.11 3.11
N LEU A 138 -8.34 15.77 4.40
CA LEU A 138 -7.35 16.08 5.43
C LEU A 138 -6.14 15.14 5.42
N LEU A 139 -6.26 13.92 4.86
CA LEU A 139 -5.16 12.95 4.84
C LEU A 139 -3.89 13.47 4.14
N PRO A 140 -3.94 14.11 2.96
CA PRO A 140 -2.76 14.75 2.39
C PRO A 140 -2.19 15.91 3.24
N LYS A 141 -3.05 16.61 3.99
CA LYS A 141 -2.59 17.67 4.93
C LYS A 141 -1.81 17.05 6.10
N LEU A 142 -2.22 15.85 6.58
CA LEU A 142 -1.49 15.11 7.61
C LEU A 142 -0.06 14.79 7.16
N CYS A 143 0.12 14.32 5.93
CA CYS A 143 1.46 14.09 5.37
C CYS A 143 2.30 15.40 5.32
N ARG A 144 1.69 16.50 4.92
CA ARG A 144 2.39 17.81 4.90
C ARG A 144 2.80 18.27 6.29
N CYS A 145 1.94 18.08 7.29
CA CYS A 145 2.28 18.39 8.68
C CYS A 145 3.43 17.50 9.19
N ALA A 146 3.38 16.19 8.92
CA ALA A 146 4.46 15.26 9.28
C ALA A 146 5.79 15.68 8.64
N TRP A 147 5.78 16.02 7.35
CA TRP A 147 6.96 16.52 6.65
C TRP A 147 7.49 17.82 7.23
N GLY A 148 6.60 18.80 7.52
CA GLY A 148 6.97 20.05 8.15
C GLY A 148 7.61 19.84 9.53
N SER A 149 7.02 18.98 10.36
CA SER A 149 7.58 18.62 11.68
C SER A 149 8.96 17.98 11.57
N LEU A 150 9.15 17.08 10.60
CA LEU A 150 10.44 16.47 10.33
C LEU A 150 11.48 17.53 9.91
N THR A 151 11.11 18.39 8.98
CA THR A 151 12.01 19.45 8.49
C THR A 151 12.43 20.40 9.61
N MET A 152 11.49 20.80 10.46
CA MET A 152 11.79 21.62 11.64
C MET A 152 12.75 20.88 12.59
N PHE A 153 12.48 19.62 12.90
CA PHE A 153 13.35 18.80 13.74
C PHE A 153 14.78 18.72 13.19
N VAL A 154 14.92 18.49 11.87
CA VAL A 154 16.23 18.42 11.22
C VAL A 154 16.97 19.76 11.28
N HIS A 155 16.27 20.87 11.02
CA HIS A 155 16.85 22.21 11.09
C HIS A 155 17.33 22.55 12.50
N GLU A 156 16.57 22.16 13.52
CA GLU A 156 16.94 22.37 14.91
C GLU A 156 18.10 21.47 15.34
N ALA A 157 18.05 20.17 14.97
CA ALA A 157 19.08 19.20 15.32
C ALA A 157 20.44 19.50 14.69
N LEU A 158 20.49 20.13 13.52
CA LEU A 158 21.71 20.44 12.79
C LEU A 158 22.12 21.93 12.91
N ASP A 159 21.30 22.75 13.56
CA ASP A 159 21.43 24.22 13.58
C ASP A 159 21.66 24.83 12.17
N ARG A 160 20.97 24.27 11.19
CA ARG A 160 21.07 24.64 9.78
C ARG A 160 19.71 24.68 9.12
N ARG A 161 19.40 25.74 8.39
CA ARG A 161 18.12 25.91 7.65
C ARG A 161 18.22 25.68 6.15
N ASP A 162 19.41 25.46 5.65
CA ASP A 162 19.72 25.21 4.23
C ASP A 162 19.75 23.74 3.86
N VAL A 163 19.47 22.84 4.81
CA VAL A 163 19.48 21.39 4.63
C VAL A 163 18.05 20.82 4.53
N PHE A 164 17.91 19.78 3.73
CA PHE A 164 16.64 19.09 3.48
C PHE A 164 16.77 17.60 3.70
N PRO A 165 15.87 16.99 4.50
CA PRO A 165 15.82 15.55 4.64
C PRO A 165 15.33 14.90 3.34
N GLY A 166 15.81 13.70 3.02
CA GLY A 166 15.25 12.84 1.99
C GLY A 166 14.26 11.85 2.60
N GLY A 167 13.16 11.54 1.91
CA GLY A 167 12.26 10.52 2.43
C GLY A 167 10.96 10.35 1.66
N ILE A 168 10.24 9.29 2.00
CA ILE A 168 8.92 8.95 1.46
C ILE A 168 7.93 8.87 2.60
N LEU A 169 6.80 9.55 2.43
CA LEU A 169 5.70 9.52 3.39
C LEU A 169 4.48 8.84 2.79
N VAL A 170 3.87 7.95 3.56
CA VAL A 170 2.65 7.22 3.17
C VAL A 170 1.62 7.32 4.28
N THR A 171 0.41 7.76 3.94
CA THR A 171 -0.70 7.73 4.88
C THR A 171 -1.30 6.33 4.93
N GLN A 172 -1.41 5.78 6.13
CA GLN A 172 -2.17 4.57 6.42
C GLN A 172 -3.39 4.94 7.26
N THR A 173 -4.54 4.34 6.98
CA THR A 173 -5.81 4.72 7.61
C THR A 173 -6.38 3.66 8.56
N PHE A 174 -5.68 2.56 8.74
CA PHE A 174 -6.10 1.45 9.61
C PHE A 174 -4.94 1.01 10.52
N GLY A 175 -5.26 0.67 11.77
CA GLY A 175 -4.26 0.22 12.75
C GLY A 175 -4.36 -1.26 13.10
N GLY A 176 -5.36 -1.95 12.59
CA GLY A 176 -5.66 -3.36 12.80
C GLY A 176 -6.91 -3.70 12.02
N MET A 177 -7.43 -4.93 12.16
CA MET A 177 -8.64 -5.33 11.46
C MET A 177 -9.81 -4.44 11.91
N ALA A 178 -10.42 -3.72 10.96
CA ALA A 178 -11.57 -2.83 11.15
C ALA A 178 -11.36 -1.61 12.10
N ASN A 179 -10.12 -1.28 12.45
CA ASN A 179 -9.85 -0.12 13.31
C ASN A 179 -9.40 1.09 12.47
N TRP A 180 -10.23 2.13 12.46
CA TRP A 180 -9.87 3.41 11.83
C TRP A 180 -8.80 4.14 12.66
N ASN A 181 -7.62 4.23 12.10
CA ASN A 181 -6.47 4.86 12.73
C ASN A 181 -5.60 5.57 11.68
N PRO A 182 -5.92 6.80 11.29
CA PRO A 182 -5.09 7.55 10.36
C PRO A 182 -3.73 7.87 10.99
N HIS A 183 -2.66 7.50 10.29
CA HIS A 183 -1.29 7.79 10.68
C HIS A 183 -0.41 7.85 9.44
N VAL A 184 0.78 8.42 9.59
CA VAL A 184 1.76 8.55 8.51
C VAL A 184 2.96 7.69 8.84
N HIS A 185 3.32 6.80 7.94
CA HIS A 185 4.62 6.15 7.91
C HIS A 185 5.57 6.95 7.03
N ALA A 186 6.79 7.12 7.48
CA ALA A 186 7.84 7.70 6.68
C ALA A 186 9.11 6.88 6.75
N LEU A 187 9.76 6.70 5.61
CA LEU A 187 11.10 6.17 5.52
C LEU A 187 12.01 7.33 5.12
N ILE A 188 12.94 7.69 5.98
CA ILE A 188 13.72 8.92 5.93
C ILE A 188 15.19 8.61 5.95
N THR A 189 15.98 9.28 5.10
CA THR A 189 17.43 9.15 5.08
C THR A 189 18.05 9.69 6.37
N ASP A 190 19.08 9.01 6.89
CA ASP A 190 19.90 9.50 8.01
C ASP A 190 20.81 10.68 7.62
N THR A 191 20.78 11.06 6.35
CA THR A 191 21.56 12.17 5.81
C THR A 191 20.64 13.22 5.21
N CYS A 192 20.98 14.49 5.42
CA CYS A 192 20.34 15.63 4.78
C CYS A 192 21.22 16.19 3.68
N ARG A 193 20.62 16.84 2.70
CA ARG A 193 21.32 17.53 1.63
C ARG A 193 21.12 19.03 1.71
N ASP A 194 22.17 19.78 1.45
CA ASP A 194 22.06 21.21 1.16
C ASP A 194 21.78 21.47 -0.33
N ARG A 195 21.51 22.71 -0.69
CA ARG A 195 21.23 23.10 -2.08
C ARG A 195 22.41 22.92 -3.02
N GLN A 196 23.63 22.82 -2.49
CA GLN A 196 24.87 22.64 -3.25
C GLN A 196 25.26 21.16 -3.40
N GLY A 197 24.46 20.25 -2.82
CA GLY A 197 24.67 18.80 -2.88
C GLY A 197 25.56 18.24 -1.76
N GLY A 198 26.01 19.07 -0.82
CA GLY A 198 26.71 18.66 0.39
C GLY A 198 25.81 17.77 1.26
N GLN A 199 26.41 16.80 1.96
CA GLN A 199 25.71 15.89 2.86
C GLN A 199 26.07 16.18 4.31
N SER A 200 25.06 16.22 5.18
CA SER A 200 25.20 16.29 6.63
C SER A 200 24.45 15.15 7.27
N GLY A 201 25.07 14.39 8.16
CA GLY A 201 24.41 13.32 8.90
C GLY A 201 23.53 13.88 9.99
N ILE A 202 22.34 13.27 10.21
CA ILE A 202 21.53 13.52 11.40
C ILE A 202 22.18 12.76 12.55
N ALA A 203 22.70 13.47 13.54
CA ALA A 203 23.30 12.84 14.71
C ALA A 203 22.32 11.86 15.37
N ARG A 204 22.81 10.69 15.77
CA ARG A 204 22.01 9.74 16.55
C ARG A 204 21.77 10.36 17.93
N PRO A 205 20.53 10.41 18.41
CA PRO A 205 20.27 10.73 19.81
C PRO A 205 20.85 9.66 20.73
#